data_2cbb3c9be31abd86dc08dcefc2b866f7
#
_entry.id   2cbb3c9be31abd86dc08dcefc2b866f7
#
_cell.length_a   1.000
_cell.length_b   1.000
_cell.length_c   1.000
_cell.angle_alpha   90.00
_cell.angle_beta   90.00
_cell.angle_gamma   90.00
#
_symmetry.space_group_name_H-M   'P 1'
#
loop_
_entity.id
_entity.type
_entity.pdbx_description
1 polymer ?
#
loop_
_entity_poly.entity_id
_entity_poly.type
_entity_poly.pdbx_seq_one_letter_code
_entity_poly.pdbx_strand_id
1 'polypeptide(L)'
;APAADDGSATVTITPQKFRDRFLPIYADSTHVTGLATGWDYDRGLQTVFRDDPIVPGQYTVTANLATVPAAQLETEDVHSGGPLTETGTLPAEVVARAKAVTADAATPFDMTVAMLHYFTDPANGFTYSLKTPAGNSGSALLDFLHNKQGYCEQYAAAMAIMLRALGIPARVAVGFTQGTQQADGSFQIESTDAHAWVEVRFDQSGWIAFDPTPVVGGQGGLQGFESNAGGGGGGGTQT
;
A
#
# COMPACT_ATOMS: atom_id res chain seq x y z
N ALA A 1 -19.86 -29.26 -10.17
CA ALA A 1 -18.91 -28.23 -10.56
C ALA A 1 -18.17 -27.83 -9.28
N PRO A 2 -16.82 -27.71 -9.26
CA PRO A 2 -16.15 -27.11 -8.12
C PRO A 2 -16.71 -25.69 -7.95
N ALA A 3 -16.95 -25.28 -6.69
CA ALA A 3 -17.26 -23.89 -6.39
C ALA A 3 -16.13 -23.05 -6.98
N ALA A 4 -16.46 -21.98 -7.70
CA ALA A 4 -15.46 -21.01 -8.13
C ALA A 4 -14.74 -20.54 -6.85
N ASP A 5 -13.41 -20.54 -6.88
CA ASP A 5 -12.61 -19.91 -5.84
C ASP A 5 -12.93 -18.41 -5.93
N ASP A 6 -13.71 -17.92 -4.98
CA ASP A 6 -14.15 -16.53 -4.95
C ASP A 6 -13.06 -15.60 -4.39
N GLY A 7 -11.84 -16.11 -4.22
CA GLY A 7 -10.71 -15.39 -3.64
C GLY A 7 -10.84 -15.15 -2.13
N SER A 8 -11.90 -15.65 -1.50
CA SER A 8 -12.11 -15.49 -0.06
C SER A 8 -11.17 -16.39 0.74
N ALA A 9 -10.48 -15.81 1.69
CA ALA A 9 -9.62 -16.52 2.63
C ALA A 9 -9.98 -16.17 4.08
N THR A 10 -9.85 -17.16 4.96
CA THR A 10 -10.04 -16.98 6.39
C THR A 10 -8.72 -17.27 7.10
N VAL A 11 -8.20 -16.26 7.80
CA VAL A 11 -6.90 -16.29 8.47
C VAL A 11 -7.08 -16.07 9.96
N THR A 12 -6.47 -16.93 10.77
CA THR A 12 -6.40 -16.75 12.22
C THR A 12 -5.12 -16.03 12.60
N ILE A 13 -5.26 -14.93 13.33
CA ILE A 13 -4.14 -14.08 13.79
C ILE A 13 -4.01 -14.24 15.30
N THR A 14 -2.79 -14.55 15.75
CA THR A 14 -2.48 -14.73 17.17
C THR A 14 -1.39 -13.74 17.61
N PRO A 15 -1.78 -12.52 18.04
CA PRO A 15 -0.81 -11.52 18.50
C PRO A 15 -0.06 -11.99 19.75
N GLN A 16 1.28 -11.88 19.74
CA GLN A 16 2.12 -12.27 20.88
C GLN A 16 2.44 -11.06 21.77
N LYS A 17 2.98 -10.00 21.17
CA LYS A 17 3.42 -8.77 21.87
C LYS A 17 2.96 -7.50 21.17
N PHE A 18 2.19 -7.62 20.11
CA PHE A 18 1.66 -6.48 19.36
C PHE A 18 0.68 -5.71 20.23
N ARG A 19 1.04 -4.47 20.59
CA ARG A 19 0.22 -3.58 21.41
C ARG A 19 -0.09 -2.32 20.61
N ASP A 20 -1.32 -2.17 20.18
CA ASP A 20 -1.76 -1.03 19.37
C ASP A 20 -3.23 -0.69 19.64
N ARG A 21 -3.65 0.46 19.10
CA ARG A 21 -5.05 0.88 18.97
C ARG A 21 -5.71 0.31 17.73
N PHE A 22 -4.91 0.02 16.70
CA PHE A 22 -5.37 -0.51 15.42
C PHE A 22 -5.16 -2.01 15.38
N LEU A 23 -6.14 -2.71 14.85
CA LEU A 23 -6.07 -4.15 14.66
C LEU A 23 -5.54 -4.45 13.24
N PRO A 24 -4.47 -5.24 13.10
CA PRO A 24 -4.07 -5.72 11.78
C PRO A 24 -5.16 -6.57 11.14
N ILE A 25 -5.64 -6.13 9.99
CA ILE A 25 -6.60 -6.85 9.15
C ILE A 25 -6.14 -6.76 7.70
N TYR A 26 -6.66 -7.62 6.85
CA TYR A 26 -6.44 -7.52 5.41
C TYR A 26 -7.32 -6.40 4.82
N ALA A 27 -6.85 -5.80 3.74
CA ALA A 27 -7.73 -5.03 2.87
C ALA A 27 -8.91 -5.92 2.42
N ASP A 28 -10.07 -5.32 2.14
CA ASP A 28 -11.28 -6.05 1.76
C ASP A 28 -11.74 -7.13 2.75
N SER A 29 -11.43 -6.92 4.04
CA SER A 29 -11.94 -7.77 5.13
C SER A 29 -13.45 -7.64 5.24
N THR A 30 -14.14 -8.77 5.17
CA THR A 30 -15.61 -8.85 5.26
C THR A 30 -16.08 -9.18 6.67
N HIS A 31 -15.30 -9.94 7.43
CA HIS A 31 -15.62 -10.36 8.77
C HIS A 31 -14.39 -10.39 9.67
N VAL A 32 -14.56 -9.95 10.91
CA VAL A 32 -13.58 -10.12 11.99
C VAL A 32 -14.32 -10.72 13.18
N THR A 33 -13.83 -11.85 13.69
CA THR A 33 -14.44 -12.57 14.82
C THR A 33 -13.42 -12.91 15.89
N GLY A 34 -13.88 -13.25 17.11
CA GLY A 34 -13.00 -13.60 18.23
C GLY A 34 -12.51 -12.40 19.03
N LEU A 35 -12.90 -11.19 18.69
CA LEU A 35 -12.52 -9.99 19.44
C LEU A 35 -13.30 -9.84 20.73
N ALA A 36 -12.62 -9.38 21.79
CA ALA A 36 -13.27 -8.86 22.99
C ALA A 36 -14.02 -7.56 22.67
N THR A 37 -14.84 -7.09 23.62
CA THR A 37 -15.57 -5.82 23.49
C THR A 37 -14.64 -4.60 23.43
N GLY A 38 -15.13 -3.49 22.87
CA GLY A 38 -14.42 -2.21 22.82
C GLY A 38 -13.58 -2.01 21.54
N TRP A 39 -13.87 -2.76 20.50
CA TRP A 39 -13.38 -2.50 19.15
C TRP A 39 -14.47 -1.89 18.30
N ASP A 40 -14.13 -0.85 17.55
CA ASP A 40 -14.97 -0.14 16.60
C ASP A 40 -14.44 -0.33 15.18
N TYR A 41 -15.30 -0.12 14.18
CA TYR A 41 -14.93 -0.20 12.77
C TYR A 41 -15.22 1.11 12.05
N ASP A 42 -14.18 1.74 11.52
CA ASP A 42 -14.32 2.88 10.62
C ASP A 42 -14.49 2.39 9.17
N ARG A 43 -15.68 2.61 8.62
CA ARG A 43 -16.01 2.20 7.25
C ARG A 43 -15.28 3.01 6.18
N GLY A 44 -14.96 4.27 6.46
CA GLY A 44 -14.26 5.15 5.52
C GLY A 44 -12.79 4.78 5.39
N LEU A 45 -12.17 4.45 6.51
CA LEU A 45 -10.78 4.02 6.57
C LEU A 45 -10.61 2.50 6.44
N GLN A 46 -11.71 1.73 6.52
CA GLN A 46 -11.67 0.26 6.56
C GLN A 46 -10.74 -0.28 7.65
N THR A 47 -10.83 0.32 8.86
CA THR A 47 -9.89 0.06 9.95
C THR A 47 -10.65 -0.35 11.20
N VAL A 48 -10.20 -1.40 11.87
CA VAL A 48 -10.69 -1.79 13.20
C VAL A 48 -9.80 -1.14 14.25
N PHE A 49 -10.40 -0.41 15.17
CA PHE A 49 -9.66 0.39 16.15
C PHE A 49 -10.33 0.41 17.52
N ARG A 50 -9.63 0.98 18.50
CA ARG A 50 -10.12 1.21 19.85
C ARG A 50 -9.42 2.44 20.47
N ASP A 51 -9.98 2.97 21.55
CA ASP A 51 -9.43 4.16 22.22
C ASP A 51 -8.09 3.89 22.91
N ASP A 52 -7.98 2.76 23.63
CA ASP A 52 -6.77 2.41 24.37
C ASP A 52 -5.99 1.28 23.70
N PRO A 53 -4.65 1.39 23.59
CA PRO A 53 -3.84 0.32 23.01
C PRO A 53 -3.81 -0.91 23.93
N ILE A 54 -4.06 -2.08 23.36
CA ILE A 54 -3.95 -3.38 24.07
C ILE A 54 -3.18 -4.38 23.21
N VAL A 55 -2.80 -5.50 23.82
CA VAL A 55 -2.45 -6.71 23.06
C VAL A 55 -3.77 -7.46 22.82
N PRO A 56 -4.26 -7.54 21.58
CA PRO A 56 -5.49 -8.27 21.31
C PRO A 56 -5.31 -9.77 21.56
N GLY A 57 -6.38 -10.46 21.93
CA GLY A 57 -6.44 -11.91 21.91
C GLY A 57 -6.35 -12.45 20.48
N GLN A 58 -6.37 -13.77 20.34
CA GLN A 58 -6.51 -14.41 19.02
C GLN A 58 -7.83 -14.01 18.39
N TYR A 59 -7.79 -13.70 17.08
CA TYR A 59 -8.96 -13.35 16.28
C TYR A 59 -8.85 -13.94 14.87
N THR A 60 -9.96 -13.96 14.16
CA THR A 60 -10.04 -14.50 12.81
C THR A 60 -10.57 -13.42 11.87
N VAL A 61 -9.91 -13.26 10.72
CA VAL A 61 -10.27 -12.33 9.66
C VAL A 61 -10.64 -13.13 8.41
N THR A 62 -11.80 -12.82 7.83
CA THR A 62 -12.18 -13.28 6.49
C THR A 62 -12.07 -12.09 5.54
N ALA A 63 -11.31 -12.26 4.47
CA ALA A 63 -11.06 -11.22 3.48
C ALA A 63 -11.11 -11.79 2.06
N ASN A 64 -11.42 -10.93 1.09
CA ASN A 64 -11.17 -11.24 -0.31
C ASN A 64 -9.71 -10.89 -0.63
N LEU A 65 -8.92 -11.89 -1.02
CA LEU A 65 -7.50 -11.74 -1.37
C LEU A 65 -7.26 -11.81 -2.89
N ALA A 66 -8.33 -11.80 -3.69
CA ALA A 66 -8.20 -11.81 -5.14
C ALA A 66 -7.54 -10.50 -5.61
N THR A 67 -6.60 -10.64 -6.53
CA THR A 67 -6.02 -9.48 -7.22
C THR A 67 -6.93 -9.03 -8.36
N VAL A 68 -6.91 -7.74 -8.66
CA VAL A 68 -7.69 -7.17 -9.76
C VAL A 68 -6.84 -7.17 -11.04
N PRO A 69 -7.35 -7.64 -12.18
CA PRO A 69 -6.63 -7.57 -13.45
C PRO A 69 -6.31 -6.11 -13.85
N ALA A 70 -5.07 -5.84 -14.28
CA ALA A 70 -4.69 -4.50 -14.74
C ALA A 70 -5.61 -3.98 -15.85
N ALA A 71 -6.01 -4.84 -16.78
CA ALA A 71 -6.94 -4.49 -17.86
C ALA A 71 -8.31 -3.99 -17.37
N GLN A 72 -8.75 -4.40 -16.18
CA GLN A 72 -9.94 -3.85 -15.55
C GLN A 72 -9.67 -2.45 -15.04
N LEU A 73 -8.57 -2.24 -14.30
CA LEU A 73 -8.19 -0.95 -13.73
C LEU A 73 -7.90 0.12 -14.80
N GLU A 74 -7.39 -0.29 -15.97
CA GLU A 74 -7.17 0.61 -17.12
C GLU A 74 -8.48 1.24 -17.65
N THR A 75 -9.62 0.62 -17.37
CA THR A 75 -10.94 1.09 -17.81
C THR A 75 -11.74 1.78 -16.70
N GLU A 76 -11.21 1.81 -15.47
CA GLU A 76 -11.89 2.41 -14.34
C GLU A 76 -11.49 3.87 -14.13
N ASP A 77 -12.49 4.67 -13.77
CA ASP A 77 -12.28 6.04 -13.28
C ASP A 77 -11.99 6.06 -11.78
N VAL A 78 -11.61 7.24 -11.31
CA VAL A 78 -11.44 7.56 -9.90
C VAL A 78 -12.28 8.78 -9.53
N HIS A 79 -12.88 8.76 -8.35
CA HIS A 79 -13.68 9.88 -7.86
C HIS A 79 -12.78 11.00 -7.34
N SER A 80 -12.45 11.96 -8.19
CA SER A 80 -11.66 13.14 -7.79
C SER A 80 -12.45 14.04 -6.84
N GLY A 81 -11.75 14.62 -5.87
CA GLY A 81 -12.30 15.53 -4.87
C GLY A 81 -12.49 14.90 -3.48
N GLY A 82 -12.69 15.77 -2.49
CA GLY A 82 -12.82 15.38 -1.09
C GLY A 82 -11.49 15.03 -0.40
N PRO A 83 -11.54 14.55 0.87
CA PRO A 83 -10.38 14.41 1.75
C PRO A 83 -9.25 13.51 1.19
N LEU A 84 -9.59 12.58 0.30
CA LEU A 84 -8.63 11.64 -0.27
C LEU A 84 -7.78 12.23 -1.41
N THR A 85 -8.12 13.44 -1.88
CA THR A 85 -7.36 14.20 -2.89
C THR A 85 -6.84 15.53 -2.34
N GLU A 86 -7.15 15.84 -1.09
CA GLU A 86 -6.62 17.05 -0.43
C GLU A 86 -5.14 16.88 -0.10
N THR A 87 -4.35 17.92 -0.40
CA THR A 87 -2.91 17.93 -0.16
C THR A 87 -2.46 19.08 0.73
N GLY A 88 -3.35 20.05 0.99
CA GLY A 88 -2.92 21.34 1.50
C GLY A 88 -2.04 22.09 0.48
N THR A 89 -1.23 23.05 0.97
CA THR A 89 -0.32 23.81 0.11
C THR A 89 0.93 22.98 -0.18
N LEU A 90 1.15 22.63 -1.44
CA LEU A 90 2.37 21.93 -1.88
C LEU A 90 3.33 22.91 -2.57
N PRO A 91 4.66 22.65 -2.46
CA PRO A 91 5.62 23.30 -3.31
C PRO A 91 5.33 23.08 -4.79
N ALA A 92 5.44 24.14 -5.60
CA ALA A 92 5.14 24.07 -7.04
C ALA A 92 5.98 23.01 -7.77
N GLU A 93 7.20 22.76 -7.30
CA GLU A 93 8.09 21.73 -7.86
C GLU A 93 7.49 20.31 -7.70
N VAL A 94 6.85 20.00 -6.56
CA VAL A 94 6.21 18.69 -6.36
C VAL A 94 5.10 18.45 -7.37
N VAL A 95 4.24 19.48 -7.57
CA VAL A 95 3.14 19.39 -8.54
C VAL A 95 3.66 19.28 -9.96
N ALA A 96 4.68 20.07 -10.31
CA ALA A 96 5.31 20.01 -11.64
C ALA A 96 5.94 18.63 -11.90
N ARG A 97 6.61 18.06 -10.91
CA ARG A 97 7.21 16.73 -10.99
C ARG A 97 6.17 15.63 -11.15
N ALA A 98 5.09 15.68 -10.37
CA ALA A 98 3.98 14.72 -10.51
C ALA A 98 3.41 14.75 -11.93
N LYS A 99 3.14 15.94 -12.49
CA LYS A 99 2.68 16.09 -13.88
C LYS A 99 3.68 15.59 -14.91
N ALA A 100 4.98 15.84 -14.69
CA ALA A 100 6.01 15.40 -15.63
C ALA A 100 6.15 13.86 -15.65
N VAL A 101 6.06 13.22 -14.46
CA VAL A 101 6.14 11.75 -14.35
C VAL A 101 4.97 11.07 -15.06
N THR A 102 3.79 11.70 -15.08
CA THR A 102 2.56 11.11 -15.64
C THR A 102 2.16 11.71 -16.98
N ALA A 103 3.06 12.43 -17.66
CA ALA A 103 2.72 13.19 -18.86
C ALA A 103 2.19 12.32 -20.02
N ASP A 104 2.68 11.10 -20.15
CA ASP A 104 2.31 10.15 -21.19
C ASP A 104 1.22 9.14 -20.76
N ALA A 105 0.75 9.24 -19.51
CA ALA A 105 -0.27 8.34 -18.96
C ALA A 105 -1.68 8.80 -19.37
N ALA A 106 -2.50 7.86 -19.87
CA ALA A 106 -3.82 8.14 -20.39
C ALA A 106 -4.94 7.99 -19.36
N THR A 107 -4.78 7.07 -18.41
CA THR A 107 -5.79 6.71 -17.39
C THR A 107 -5.28 6.96 -15.99
N PRO A 108 -6.16 7.04 -14.98
CA PRO A 108 -5.74 7.10 -13.57
C PRO A 108 -4.85 5.92 -13.15
N PHE A 109 -5.10 4.73 -13.70
CA PHE A 109 -4.27 3.56 -13.47
C PHE A 109 -2.88 3.74 -14.08
N ASP A 110 -2.78 4.17 -15.35
CA ASP A 110 -1.49 4.47 -16.00
C ASP A 110 -0.68 5.52 -15.24
N MET A 111 -1.35 6.58 -14.75
CA MET A 111 -0.71 7.61 -13.93
C MET A 111 -0.14 7.01 -12.64
N THR A 112 -0.90 6.10 -12.01
CA THR A 112 -0.48 5.43 -10.77
C THR A 112 0.71 4.50 -11.02
N VAL A 113 0.70 3.73 -12.11
CA VAL A 113 1.80 2.85 -12.51
C VAL A 113 3.04 3.65 -12.90
N ALA A 114 2.88 4.76 -13.63
CA ALA A 114 4.00 5.65 -13.95
C ALA A 114 4.64 6.23 -12.68
N MET A 115 3.81 6.63 -11.70
CA MET A 115 4.30 7.10 -10.41
C MET A 115 5.00 6.00 -9.61
N LEU A 116 4.47 4.77 -9.63
CA LEU A 116 5.11 3.60 -9.03
C LEU A 116 6.50 3.37 -9.64
N HIS A 117 6.60 3.32 -10.96
CA HIS A 117 7.87 3.14 -11.67
C HIS A 117 8.84 4.28 -11.42
N TYR A 118 8.36 5.51 -11.25
CA TYR A 118 9.22 6.64 -10.89
C TYR A 118 10.04 6.36 -9.62
N PHE A 119 9.46 5.71 -8.62
CA PHE A 119 10.13 5.39 -7.37
C PHE A 119 10.90 4.06 -7.40
N THR A 120 10.41 3.07 -8.17
CA THR A 120 10.95 1.70 -8.13
C THR A 120 11.97 1.40 -9.22
N ASP A 121 11.99 2.15 -10.33
CA ASP A 121 13.00 1.96 -11.37
C ASP A 121 14.38 2.40 -10.88
N PRO A 122 15.37 1.49 -10.84
CA PRO A 122 16.74 1.81 -10.42
C PRO A 122 17.39 2.95 -11.23
N ALA A 123 16.98 3.15 -12.49
CA ALA A 123 17.48 4.23 -13.34
C ALA A 123 17.17 5.63 -12.76
N ASN A 124 16.12 5.76 -11.97
CA ASN A 124 15.74 7.00 -11.30
C ASN A 124 16.59 7.30 -10.06
N GLY A 125 17.38 6.35 -9.57
CA GLY A 125 18.37 6.52 -8.51
C GLY A 125 17.78 6.60 -7.10
N PHE A 126 16.53 6.18 -6.89
CA PHE A 126 15.97 6.04 -5.55
C PHE A 126 16.54 4.84 -4.82
N THR A 127 16.84 5.00 -3.52
CA THR A 127 17.45 3.95 -2.69
C THR A 127 16.81 3.86 -1.34
N TYR A 128 16.65 2.63 -0.84
CA TYR A 128 16.13 2.40 0.50
C TYR A 128 17.19 2.65 1.56
N SER A 129 16.85 3.41 2.60
CA SER A 129 17.73 3.63 3.75
C SER A 129 16.92 4.09 4.97
N LEU A 130 17.19 3.52 6.13
CA LEU A 130 16.68 4.01 7.41
C LEU A 130 17.44 5.26 7.90
N LYS A 131 18.60 5.57 7.29
CA LYS A 131 19.36 6.79 7.55
C LYS A 131 19.09 7.79 6.44
N THR A 132 18.26 8.79 6.75
CA THR A 132 17.89 9.82 5.78
C THR A 132 18.77 11.05 5.93
N PRO A 133 19.25 11.65 4.81
CA PRO A 133 19.95 12.92 4.87
C PRO A 133 19.08 14.03 5.46
N ALA A 134 19.69 14.96 6.18
CA ALA A 134 19.00 16.16 6.60
C ALA A 134 18.62 17.00 5.37
N GLY A 135 17.38 17.52 5.38
CA GLY A 135 16.91 18.40 4.33
C GLY A 135 17.16 19.89 4.69
N ASN A 136 17.02 20.73 3.68
CA ASN A 136 17.22 22.18 3.81
C ASN A 136 16.19 23.02 3.04
N SER A 137 15.23 22.37 2.35
CA SER A 137 14.21 23.06 1.54
C SER A 137 13.06 23.65 2.35
N GLY A 138 12.96 23.30 3.65
CA GLY A 138 11.78 23.60 4.47
C GLY A 138 10.57 22.70 4.18
N SER A 139 10.73 21.71 3.30
CA SER A 139 9.71 20.71 2.96
C SER A 139 10.34 19.32 2.96
N ALA A 140 9.93 18.47 3.90
CA ALA A 140 10.44 17.09 4.00
C ALA A 140 10.20 16.29 2.72
N LEU A 141 9.09 16.56 2.01
CA LEU A 141 8.80 15.91 0.74
C LEU A 141 9.78 16.33 -0.37
N LEU A 142 10.09 17.62 -0.50
CA LEU A 142 11.09 18.07 -1.48
C LEU A 142 12.47 17.52 -1.16
N ASP A 143 12.86 17.54 0.10
CA ASP A 143 14.15 17.01 0.56
C ASP A 143 14.27 15.52 0.22
N PHE A 144 13.22 14.73 0.43
CA PHE A 144 13.17 13.34 0.02
C PHE A 144 13.28 13.17 -1.51
N LEU A 145 12.52 13.93 -2.29
CA LEU A 145 12.55 13.85 -3.76
C LEU A 145 13.90 14.27 -4.35
N HIS A 146 14.62 15.19 -3.71
CA HIS A 146 15.97 15.60 -4.13
C HIS A 146 17.03 14.60 -3.71
N ASN A 147 16.99 14.12 -2.47
CA ASN A 147 17.95 13.19 -1.91
C ASN A 147 17.78 11.77 -2.45
N LYS A 148 16.56 11.41 -2.88
CA LYS A 148 16.20 10.08 -3.40
C LYS A 148 16.59 8.92 -2.48
N GLN A 149 16.63 9.18 -1.17
CA GLN A 149 17.00 8.21 -0.17
C GLN A 149 16.01 8.28 1.00
N GLY A 150 15.42 7.14 1.35
CA GLY A 150 14.42 7.06 2.40
C GLY A 150 13.97 5.64 2.71
N TYR A 151 12.96 5.52 3.55
CA TYR A 151 12.33 4.25 3.93
C TYR A 151 10.85 4.24 3.55
N CYS A 152 10.18 3.12 3.74
CA CYS A 152 8.84 2.85 3.18
C CYS A 152 7.82 3.97 3.42
N GLU A 153 7.76 4.55 4.62
CA GLU A 153 6.82 5.64 4.93
C GLU A 153 7.05 6.89 4.06
N GLN A 154 8.31 7.23 3.75
CA GLN A 154 8.64 8.38 2.91
C GLN A 154 8.27 8.13 1.46
N TYR A 155 8.51 6.92 0.95
CA TYR A 155 8.08 6.51 -0.39
C TYR A 155 6.56 6.52 -0.51
N ALA A 156 5.86 5.89 0.42
CA ALA A 156 4.41 5.84 0.44
C ALA A 156 3.78 7.24 0.56
N ALA A 157 4.30 8.07 1.47
CA ALA A 157 3.81 9.45 1.63
C ALA A 157 4.05 10.30 0.37
N ALA A 158 5.23 10.19 -0.25
CA ALA A 158 5.56 10.94 -1.46
C ALA A 158 4.65 10.54 -2.62
N MET A 159 4.49 9.25 -2.89
CA MET A 159 3.61 8.76 -3.95
C MET A 159 2.16 9.16 -3.70
N ALA A 160 1.62 8.97 -2.48
CA ALA A 160 0.25 9.33 -2.16
C ALA A 160 -0.01 10.83 -2.35
N ILE A 161 0.88 11.71 -1.88
CA ILE A 161 0.74 13.16 -2.03
C ILE A 161 0.84 13.58 -3.52
N MET A 162 1.76 13.00 -4.27
CA MET A 162 1.91 13.30 -5.70
C MET A 162 0.69 12.85 -6.51
N LEU A 163 0.10 11.69 -6.20
CA LEU A 163 -1.16 11.23 -6.81
C LEU A 163 -2.34 12.13 -6.44
N ARG A 164 -2.46 12.53 -5.17
CA ARG A 164 -3.49 13.48 -4.73
C ARG A 164 -3.37 14.83 -5.44
N ALA A 165 -2.14 15.31 -5.70
CA ALA A 165 -1.90 16.54 -6.45
C ALA A 165 -2.38 16.47 -7.90
N LEU A 166 -2.58 15.27 -8.44
CA LEU A 166 -3.17 14.98 -9.75
C LEU A 166 -4.68 14.72 -9.68
N GLY A 167 -5.28 14.77 -8.49
CA GLY A 167 -6.70 14.48 -8.28
C GLY A 167 -7.02 13.00 -8.14
N ILE A 168 -6.01 12.14 -7.99
CA ILE A 168 -6.19 10.69 -7.79
C ILE A 168 -6.32 10.41 -6.29
N PRO A 169 -7.44 9.80 -5.83
CA PRO A 169 -7.66 9.51 -4.42
C PRO A 169 -6.71 8.41 -3.94
N ALA A 170 -5.81 8.79 -3.04
CA ALA A 170 -4.79 7.92 -2.52
C ALA A 170 -4.65 8.07 -1.00
N ARG A 171 -4.23 7.00 -0.33
CA ARG A 171 -3.88 6.99 1.09
C ARG A 171 -2.60 6.20 1.35
N VAL A 172 -1.96 6.49 2.48
CA VAL A 172 -0.90 5.63 3.01
C VAL A 172 -1.55 4.56 3.88
N ALA A 173 -1.25 3.32 3.61
CA ALA A 173 -1.57 2.18 4.47
C ALA A 173 -0.32 1.77 5.25
N VAL A 174 -0.52 1.35 6.50
CA VAL A 174 0.54 0.87 7.38
C VAL A 174 0.14 -0.51 7.90
N GLY A 175 1.05 -1.45 7.85
CA GLY A 175 0.80 -2.82 8.26
C GLY A 175 2.10 -3.63 8.30
N PHE A 176 2.05 -4.83 7.77
CA PHE A 176 3.17 -5.75 7.77
C PHE A 176 3.28 -6.45 6.41
N THR A 177 4.50 -6.78 6.01
CA THR A 177 4.75 -7.74 4.93
C THR A 177 4.40 -9.15 5.40
N GLN A 178 4.49 -10.13 4.51
CA GLN A 178 4.05 -11.51 4.77
C GLN A 178 4.79 -12.19 5.94
N GLY A 179 5.96 -11.71 6.33
CA GLY A 179 6.80 -12.36 7.35
C GLY A 179 7.42 -13.67 6.86
N THR A 180 7.81 -14.52 7.80
CA THR A 180 8.52 -15.78 7.51
C THR A 180 7.59 -16.99 7.64
N GLN A 181 7.48 -17.79 6.57
CA GLN A 181 6.70 -19.02 6.59
C GLN A 181 7.36 -20.06 7.50
N GLN A 182 6.56 -20.69 8.34
CA GLN A 182 6.96 -21.74 9.27
C GLN A 182 6.69 -23.13 8.68
N ALA A 183 7.28 -24.16 9.30
CA ALA A 183 7.16 -25.54 8.84
C ALA A 183 5.71 -26.09 8.90
N ASP A 184 4.85 -25.50 9.72
CA ASP A 184 3.43 -25.85 9.85
C ASP A 184 2.52 -25.09 8.85
N GLY A 185 3.12 -24.27 7.98
CA GLY A 185 2.41 -23.45 7.00
C GLY A 185 1.91 -22.09 7.55
N SER A 186 2.10 -21.82 8.84
CA SER A 186 1.80 -20.49 9.40
C SER A 186 2.86 -19.46 9.00
N PHE A 187 2.56 -18.18 9.20
CA PHE A 187 3.51 -17.09 8.99
C PHE A 187 3.80 -16.39 10.31
N GLN A 188 5.08 -16.27 10.63
CA GLN A 188 5.54 -15.47 11.75
C GLN A 188 5.86 -14.05 11.26
N ILE A 189 5.14 -13.07 11.82
CA ILE A 189 5.32 -11.66 11.54
C ILE A 189 6.01 -11.00 12.72
N GLU A 190 7.08 -10.28 12.46
CA GLU A 190 7.87 -9.55 13.45
C GLU A 190 7.80 -8.04 13.26
N SER A 191 8.33 -7.28 14.20
CA SER A 191 8.39 -5.81 14.09
C SER A 191 9.23 -5.32 12.90
N THR A 192 10.16 -6.13 12.45
CA THR A 192 10.98 -5.86 11.25
C THR A 192 10.20 -6.00 9.94
N ASP A 193 9.04 -6.65 9.98
CA ASP A 193 8.13 -6.78 8.83
C ASP A 193 7.16 -5.61 8.71
N ALA A 194 7.23 -4.64 9.66
CA ALA A 194 6.41 -3.43 9.58
C ALA A 194 6.71 -2.67 8.29
N HIS A 195 5.65 -2.28 7.58
CA HIS A 195 5.74 -1.70 6.25
C HIS A 195 4.66 -0.66 6.00
N ALA A 196 4.94 0.24 5.05
CA ALA A 196 3.97 1.23 4.58
C ALA A 196 3.94 1.22 3.04
N TRP A 197 2.74 1.33 2.48
CA TRP A 197 2.49 1.38 1.04
C TRP A 197 1.40 2.39 0.70
N VAL A 198 1.10 2.53 -0.57
CA VAL A 198 0.02 3.37 -1.06
C VAL A 198 -1.18 2.51 -1.42
N GLU A 199 -2.37 3.00 -1.13
CA GLU A 199 -3.60 2.47 -1.70
C GLU A 199 -4.29 3.59 -2.50
N VAL A 200 -4.70 3.25 -3.72
CA VAL A 200 -5.46 4.12 -4.63
C VAL A 200 -6.87 3.59 -4.76
N ARG A 201 -7.85 4.50 -4.69
CA ARG A 201 -9.26 4.11 -4.76
C ARG A 201 -9.79 4.24 -6.17
N PHE A 202 -10.12 3.11 -6.77
CA PHE A 202 -10.86 3.02 -8.04
C PHE A 202 -12.36 2.90 -7.77
N ASP A 203 -13.19 3.36 -8.72
CA ASP A 203 -14.63 3.50 -8.49
C ASP A 203 -15.35 2.17 -8.34
N GLN A 204 -14.92 1.11 -9.04
CA GLN A 204 -15.52 -0.22 -8.97
C GLN A 204 -14.70 -1.18 -8.13
N SER A 205 -13.37 -1.21 -8.32
CA SER A 205 -12.47 -2.14 -7.64
C SER A 205 -12.11 -1.74 -6.21
N GLY A 206 -12.46 -0.51 -5.77
CA GLY A 206 -12.17 -0.06 -4.40
C GLY A 206 -10.69 0.28 -4.20
N TRP A 207 -10.12 -0.10 -3.06
CA TRP A 207 -8.74 0.20 -2.70
C TRP A 207 -7.77 -0.83 -3.28
N ILE A 208 -6.84 -0.38 -4.09
CA ILE A 208 -5.79 -1.20 -4.72
C ILE A 208 -4.43 -0.78 -4.19
N ALA A 209 -3.63 -1.75 -3.74
CA ALA A 209 -2.32 -1.51 -3.16
C ALA A 209 -1.23 -1.34 -4.22
N PHE A 210 -0.33 -0.37 -3.97
CA PHE A 210 0.87 -0.09 -4.76
C PHE A 210 2.02 0.21 -3.82
N ASP A 211 3.10 -0.55 -3.90
CA ASP A 211 4.27 -0.34 -3.05
C ASP A 211 5.40 0.37 -3.81
N PRO A 212 5.63 1.67 -3.54
CA PRO A 212 6.67 2.43 -4.21
C PRO A 212 8.07 2.22 -3.63
N THR A 213 8.23 1.32 -2.67
CA THR A 213 9.52 1.10 -2.02
C THR A 213 10.46 0.36 -2.96
N PRO A 214 11.67 0.89 -3.28
CA PRO A 214 12.63 0.18 -4.08
C PRO A 214 13.04 -1.13 -3.41
N VAL A 215 12.97 -2.23 -4.16
CA VAL A 215 13.30 -3.56 -3.63
C VAL A 215 14.79 -3.65 -3.33
N VAL A 216 15.13 -3.86 -2.06
CA VAL A 216 16.49 -4.19 -1.63
C VAL A 216 16.47 -5.59 -1.06
N GLY A 217 17.09 -6.54 -1.74
CA GLY A 217 17.27 -7.89 -1.20
C GLY A 217 16.04 -8.81 -1.25
N GLY A 218 15.12 -8.61 -2.21
CA GLY A 218 14.07 -9.59 -2.51
C GLY A 218 12.80 -9.51 -1.65
N GLN A 219 12.62 -8.47 -0.87
CA GLN A 219 11.30 -8.18 -0.29
C GLN A 219 10.44 -7.53 -1.38
N GLY A 220 9.60 -8.34 -2.02
CA GLY A 220 8.72 -7.90 -3.09
C GLY A 220 7.70 -6.89 -2.60
N GLY A 221 7.48 -5.85 -3.40
CA GLY A 221 6.44 -4.87 -3.15
C GLY A 221 5.05 -5.49 -3.14
N LEU A 222 4.18 -4.97 -2.27
CA LEU A 222 2.78 -5.34 -2.21
C LEU A 222 2.05 -4.74 -3.41
N GLN A 223 1.57 -5.57 -4.32
CA GLN A 223 0.77 -5.16 -5.47
C GLN A 223 -0.61 -5.78 -5.41
N GLY A 224 -1.64 -4.95 -5.44
CA GLY A 224 -3.04 -5.38 -5.40
C GLY A 224 -3.64 -5.69 -6.77
N PHE A 225 -2.82 -5.76 -7.82
CA PHE A 225 -3.29 -6.01 -9.18
C PHE A 225 -2.41 -7.04 -9.91
N GLU A 226 -3.00 -7.73 -10.90
CA GLU A 226 -2.27 -8.60 -11.81
C GLU A 226 -1.76 -7.78 -13.00
N SER A 227 -0.44 -7.77 -13.21
CA SER A 227 0.13 -7.16 -14.40
C SER A 227 -0.25 -7.95 -15.65
N ASN A 228 -0.62 -7.26 -16.73
CA ASN A 228 -0.80 -7.89 -18.02
C ASN A 228 0.50 -8.62 -18.41
N ALA A 229 0.48 -9.95 -18.44
CA ALA A 229 1.61 -10.78 -18.85
C ALA A 229 1.88 -10.62 -20.34
N GLY A 230 2.57 -9.54 -20.71
CA GLY A 230 2.98 -9.21 -22.07
C GLY A 230 4.28 -8.42 -22.06
N GLY A 231 5.35 -8.94 -21.42
CA GLY A 231 6.65 -8.30 -21.43
C GLY A 231 7.55 -8.84 -20.33
N GLY A 232 8.31 -9.83 -20.64
CA GLY A 232 9.26 -10.65 -19.93
C GLY A 232 9.90 -10.14 -18.65
N GLY A 233 9.96 -11.04 -17.66
CA GLY A 233 11.03 -11.00 -16.66
C GLY A 233 10.60 -11.44 -15.26
N GLY A 234 10.75 -12.73 -14.93
CA GLY A 234 11.14 -13.16 -13.59
C GLY A 234 10.04 -13.46 -12.58
N GLY A 235 9.11 -14.33 -12.93
CA GLY A 235 8.33 -15.06 -11.93
C GLY A 235 9.20 -16.08 -11.21
N GLY A 236 9.63 -15.81 -10.00
CA GLY A 236 10.19 -16.80 -9.10
C GLY A 236 9.06 -17.59 -8.46
N THR A 237 8.63 -18.66 -9.11
CA THR A 237 7.88 -19.75 -8.45
C THR A 237 8.79 -20.37 -7.41
N GLN A 238 8.47 -20.22 -6.15
CA GLN A 238 8.99 -21.11 -5.11
C GLN A 238 7.89 -22.10 -4.73
N THR A 239 8.17 -23.34 -5.11
CA THR A 239 7.49 -24.54 -4.62
C THR A 239 7.76 -24.74 -3.14
#